data_8c0ade577f131a7555133087adad4b0b
#
_entry.id   8c0ade577f131a7555133087adad4b0b
#
_cell.length_a   1.000
_cell.length_b   1.000
_cell.length_c   1.000
_cell.angle_alpha   90.00
_cell.angle_beta   90.00
_cell.angle_gamma   90.00
#
_symmetry.space_group_name_H-M   'P 1'
#
loop_
_entity.id
_entity.type
_entity.pdbx_description
1 polymer ?
#
loop_
_entity_poly.entity_id
_entity_poly.type
_entity_poly.pdbx_seq_one_letter_code
_entity_poly.pdbx_strand_id
1 'polypeptide(L)'
;PEAVGYLNRVRAATQRMSVLIDDLLKLSRLSRASMRVEQVGLSELAGSIAEELRQSDPLRRVDFQIQQGLTVYGDPPLLRAMLENLLGNAWKYTSKHERALIELGGEWHGGKQVYFVRDDGAGFDSRYVERLFGAFQRLHTDHEFPGTGIGLATVQRIVRRHGGEVWAQGAIEKGATFYFSL
;
A
#
# COMPACT_ATOMS: atom_id res chain seq x y z
N PRO A 1 4.22 -5.09 39.07
CA PRO A 1 4.80 -5.25 37.72
C PRO A 1 3.82 -5.87 36.72
N GLU A 2 3.08 -6.93 37.07
CA GLU A 2 2.15 -7.65 36.19
C GLU A 2 0.95 -6.79 35.74
N ALA A 3 0.33 -6.02 36.65
CA ALA A 3 -0.81 -5.16 36.32
C ALA A 3 -0.49 -4.10 35.26
N VAL A 4 0.71 -3.53 35.26
CA VAL A 4 1.17 -2.59 34.23
C VAL A 4 1.32 -3.30 32.87
N GLY A 5 1.78 -4.57 32.88
CA GLY A 5 1.84 -5.39 31.66
C GLY A 5 0.45 -5.66 31.06
N TYR A 6 -0.55 -5.97 31.88
CA TYR A 6 -1.94 -6.15 31.43
C TYR A 6 -2.54 -4.85 30.90
N LEU A 7 -2.35 -3.71 31.57
CA LEU A 7 -2.83 -2.40 31.12
C LEU A 7 -2.21 -2.01 29.76
N ASN A 8 -0.92 -2.25 29.56
CA ASN A 8 -0.26 -1.99 28.29
C ASN A 8 -0.82 -2.87 27.15
N ARG A 9 -1.11 -4.14 27.42
CA ARG A 9 -1.74 -5.04 26.44
C ARG A 9 -3.15 -4.59 26.07
N VAL A 10 -3.96 -4.21 27.07
CA VAL A 10 -5.32 -3.69 26.84
C VAL A 10 -5.27 -2.40 26.00
N ARG A 11 -4.40 -1.46 26.38
CA ARG A 11 -4.21 -0.21 25.63
C ARG A 11 -3.80 -0.46 24.18
N ALA A 12 -2.83 -1.34 23.96
CA ALA A 12 -2.39 -1.69 22.58
C ALA A 12 -3.51 -2.38 21.78
N ALA A 13 -4.32 -3.24 22.42
CA ALA A 13 -5.46 -3.86 21.76
C ALA A 13 -6.54 -2.85 21.37
N THR A 14 -6.90 -1.94 22.29
CA THR A 14 -7.88 -0.88 22.04
C THR A 14 -7.43 0.05 20.90
N GLN A 15 -6.15 0.40 20.89
CA GLN A 15 -5.59 1.25 19.84
C GLN A 15 -5.62 0.56 18.46
N ARG A 16 -5.33 -0.74 18.40
CA ARG A 16 -5.49 -1.55 17.17
C ARG A 16 -6.95 -1.61 16.72
N MET A 17 -7.90 -1.79 17.64
CA MET A 17 -9.33 -1.77 17.30
C MET A 17 -9.78 -0.43 16.71
N SER A 18 -9.33 0.71 17.28
CA SER A 18 -9.63 2.03 16.73
C SER A 18 -9.15 2.16 15.28
N VAL A 19 -7.91 1.79 15.00
CA VAL A 19 -7.35 1.83 13.63
C VAL A 19 -8.14 0.93 12.68
N LEU A 20 -8.52 -0.27 13.12
CA LEU A 20 -9.33 -1.20 12.31
C LEU A 20 -10.72 -0.62 11.98
N ILE A 21 -11.38 0.03 12.94
CA ILE A 21 -12.68 0.67 12.75
C ILE A 21 -12.55 1.83 11.75
N ASP A 22 -11.53 2.66 11.89
CA ASP A 22 -11.28 3.79 10.99
C ASP A 22 -11.01 3.30 9.55
N ASP A 23 -10.21 2.25 9.38
CA ASP A 23 -9.93 1.64 8.08
C ASP A 23 -11.20 1.04 7.46
N LEU A 24 -12.05 0.37 8.26
CA LEU A 24 -13.34 -0.16 7.80
C LEU A 24 -14.30 0.95 7.39
N LEU A 25 -14.36 2.04 8.16
CA LEU A 25 -15.19 3.20 7.82
C LEU A 25 -14.71 3.88 6.53
N LYS A 26 -13.39 4.04 6.34
CA LYS A 26 -12.79 4.49 5.08
C LYS A 26 -13.20 3.57 3.93
N LEU A 27 -13.00 2.26 4.08
CA LEU A 27 -13.38 1.26 3.07
C LEU A 27 -14.88 1.31 2.73
N SER A 28 -15.75 1.49 3.72
CA SER A 28 -17.21 1.62 3.52
C SER A 28 -17.58 2.89 2.77
N ARG A 29 -16.99 4.03 3.12
CA ARG A 29 -17.26 5.33 2.47
C ARG A 29 -16.79 5.35 1.01
N LEU A 30 -15.69 4.67 0.69
CA LEU A 30 -15.19 4.50 -0.68
C LEU A 30 -16.24 3.92 -1.63
N SER A 31 -17.26 3.22 -1.13
CA SER A 31 -18.29 2.58 -1.97
C SER A 31 -19.44 3.48 -2.39
N ARG A 32 -19.71 4.54 -1.65
CA ARG A 32 -20.98 5.29 -1.74
C ARG A 32 -20.86 6.68 -2.34
N ALA A 33 -19.68 7.31 -2.31
CA ALA A 33 -19.48 8.64 -2.86
C ALA A 33 -19.46 8.61 -4.39
N SER A 34 -20.00 9.60 -5.07
CA SER A 34 -19.80 9.79 -6.51
C SER A 34 -18.30 10.02 -6.79
N MET A 35 -17.75 9.40 -7.83
CA MET A 35 -16.36 9.65 -8.25
C MET A 35 -16.31 10.93 -9.08
N ARG A 36 -15.30 11.75 -8.81
CA ARG A 36 -14.94 12.88 -9.65
C ARG A 36 -13.71 12.52 -10.45
N VAL A 37 -13.91 12.07 -11.69
CA VAL A 37 -12.82 11.63 -12.56
C VAL A 37 -12.21 12.84 -13.26
N GLU A 38 -10.90 13.03 -13.06
CA GLU A 38 -10.09 14.05 -13.74
C GLU A 38 -8.69 13.48 -14.06
N GLN A 39 -7.91 14.21 -14.85
CA GLN A 39 -6.54 13.81 -15.13
C GLN A 39 -5.66 14.04 -13.88
N VAL A 40 -4.98 13.02 -13.43
CA VAL A 40 -4.14 13.02 -12.22
C VAL A 40 -2.72 12.63 -12.59
N GLY A 41 -1.74 13.40 -12.13
CA GLY A 41 -0.32 13.06 -12.20
C GLY A 41 0.05 12.05 -11.12
N LEU A 42 0.26 10.79 -11.49
CA LEU A 42 0.68 9.75 -10.54
C LEU A 42 2.10 9.97 -10.04
N SER A 43 2.99 10.51 -10.89
CA SER A 43 4.38 10.81 -10.52
C SER A 43 4.45 11.85 -9.41
N GLU A 44 3.70 12.94 -9.55
CA GLU A 44 3.65 14.05 -8.58
C GLU A 44 3.03 13.57 -7.27
N LEU A 45 1.97 12.79 -7.35
CA LEU A 45 1.27 12.25 -6.20
C LEU A 45 2.18 11.29 -5.40
N ALA A 46 2.86 10.38 -6.10
CA ALA A 46 3.81 9.47 -5.48
C ALA A 46 5.04 10.20 -4.90
N GLY A 47 5.52 11.25 -5.57
CA GLY A 47 6.60 12.10 -5.07
C GLY A 47 6.25 12.75 -3.74
N SER A 48 5.03 13.30 -3.62
CA SER A 48 4.52 13.86 -2.36
C SER A 48 4.47 12.81 -1.24
N ILE A 49 3.95 11.61 -1.53
CA ILE A 49 3.86 10.53 -0.55
C ILE A 49 5.26 10.03 -0.14
N ALA A 50 6.19 9.90 -1.09
CA ALA A 50 7.57 9.51 -0.81
C ALA A 50 8.26 10.50 0.12
N GLU A 51 8.02 11.79 -0.05
CA GLU A 51 8.56 12.84 0.82
C GLU A 51 7.95 12.77 2.23
N GLU A 52 6.64 12.57 2.36
CA GLU A 52 5.97 12.35 3.64
C GLU A 52 6.54 11.13 4.38
N LEU A 53 6.81 10.03 3.67
CA LEU A 53 7.43 8.84 4.24
C LEU A 53 8.86 9.10 4.71
N ARG A 54 9.69 9.82 3.94
CA ARG A 54 11.04 10.23 4.36
C ARG A 54 11.01 11.09 5.61
N GLN A 55 10.07 12.03 5.70
CA GLN A 55 9.91 12.90 6.86
C GLN A 55 9.46 12.14 8.12
N SER A 56 8.72 11.03 7.96
CA SER A 56 8.29 10.19 9.09
C SER A 56 9.44 9.43 9.76
N ASP A 57 10.50 9.11 9.03
CA ASP A 57 11.72 8.46 9.52
C ASP A 57 12.95 8.96 8.74
N PRO A 58 13.53 10.12 9.13
CA PRO A 58 14.63 10.75 8.40
C PRO A 58 15.95 9.96 8.43
N LEU A 59 16.09 8.99 9.34
CA LEU A 59 17.30 8.19 9.44
C LEU A 59 17.30 7.01 8.47
N ARG A 60 16.15 6.68 7.90
CA ARG A 60 15.98 5.55 7.01
C ARG A 60 16.49 5.87 5.61
N ARG A 61 17.31 4.97 5.04
CA ARG A 61 17.87 5.10 3.70
C ARG A 61 17.02 4.37 2.68
N VAL A 62 16.15 5.11 1.99
CA VAL A 62 15.30 4.55 0.92
C VAL A 62 15.50 5.35 -0.36
N ASP A 63 15.84 4.65 -1.44
CA ASP A 63 15.87 5.18 -2.80
C ASP A 63 14.49 5.03 -3.42
N PHE A 64 13.82 6.16 -3.69
CA PHE A 64 12.57 6.17 -4.44
C PHE A 64 12.84 6.49 -5.90
N GLN A 65 12.58 5.55 -6.79
CA GLN A 65 12.68 5.69 -8.24
C GLN A 65 11.27 5.85 -8.82
N ILE A 66 10.88 7.08 -9.04
CA ILE A 66 9.55 7.43 -9.57
C ILE A 66 9.70 7.85 -11.02
N GLN A 67 9.14 7.05 -11.94
CA GLN A 67 9.09 7.39 -13.36
C GLN A 67 8.30 8.69 -13.54
N GLN A 68 8.87 9.65 -14.28
CA GLN A 68 8.25 10.94 -14.51
C GLN A 68 7.18 10.89 -15.60
N GLY A 69 6.19 11.78 -15.49
CA GLY A 69 5.15 11.96 -16.50
C GLY A 69 4.06 10.90 -16.52
N LEU A 70 3.96 10.05 -15.50
CA LEU A 70 2.86 9.12 -15.36
C LEU A 70 1.57 9.87 -15.03
N THR A 71 0.57 9.71 -15.90
CA THR A 71 -0.75 10.32 -15.72
C THR A 71 -1.86 9.28 -15.91
N VAL A 72 -3.00 9.52 -15.26
CA VAL A 72 -4.17 8.64 -15.34
C VAL A 72 -5.44 9.46 -15.17
N TYR A 73 -6.57 8.98 -15.69
CA TYR A 73 -7.89 9.52 -15.39
C TYR A 73 -8.49 8.80 -14.18
N GLY A 74 -8.84 9.55 -13.13
CA GLY A 74 -9.39 8.96 -11.91
C GLY A 74 -9.75 10.01 -10.86
N ASP A 75 -10.22 9.55 -9.72
CA ASP A 75 -10.59 10.39 -8.57
C ASP A 75 -9.35 10.66 -7.70
N PRO A 76 -8.88 11.93 -7.60
CA PRO A 76 -7.61 12.23 -6.94
C PRO A 76 -7.52 11.75 -5.48
N PRO A 77 -8.53 11.96 -4.60
CA PRO A 77 -8.53 11.40 -3.25
C PRO A 77 -8.40 9.87 -3.20
N LEU A 78 -9.07 9.16 -4.13
CA LEU A 78 -9.00 7.70 -4.18
C LEU A 78 -7.63 7.22 -4.67
N LEU A 79 -7.08 7.85 -5.70
CA LEU A 79 -5.76 7.53 -6.24
C LEU A 79 -4.67 7.81 -5.21
N ARG A 80 -4.78 8.92 -4.45
CA ARG A 80 -3.88 9.18 -3.33
C ARG A 80 -3.95 8.07 -2.27
N ALA A 81 -5.14 7.71 -1.82
CA ALA A 81 -5.32 6.64 -0.84
C ALA A 81 -4.78 5.28 -1.33
N MET A 82 -4.91 4.99 -2.63
CA MET A 82 -4.34 3.79 -3.25
C MET A 82 -2.81 3.81 -3.19
N LEU A 83 -2.17 4.90 -3.63
CA LEU A 83 -0.71 5.03 -3.61
C LEU A 83 -0.14 5.08 -2.19
N GLU A 84 -0.81 5.71 -1.23
CA GLU A 84 -0.44 5.68 0.19
C GLU A 84 -0.39 4.25 0.74
N ASN A 85 -1.35 3.40 0.36
CA ASN A 85 -1.35 1.99 0.75
C ASN A 85 -0.23 1.20 0.07
N LEU A 86 0.01 1.40 -1.23
CA LEU A 86 1.06 0.68 -1.96
C LEU A 86 2.46 1.11 -1.53
N LEU A 87 2.75 2.41 -1.53
CA LEU A 87 4.05 2.95 -1.13
C LEU A 87 4.31 2.76 0.37
N GLY A 88 3.28 2.90 1.21
CA GLY A 88 3.37 2.60 2.64
C GLY A 88 3.66 1.12 2.92
N ASN A 89 3.12 0.19 2.14
CA ASN A 89 3.48 -1.21 2.22
C ASN A 89 4.93 -1.45 1.79
N ALA A 90 5.37 -0.90 0.65
CA ALA A 90 6.76 -0.98 0.20
C ALA A 90 7.73 -0.42 1.25
N TRP A 91 7.42 0.75 1.83
CA TRP A 91 8.16 1.33 2.94
C TRP A 91 8.23 0.39 4.15
N LYS A 92 7.11 -0.19 4.56
CA LYS A 92 7.02 -1.09 5.70
C LYS A 92 7.81 -2.39 5.49
N TYR A 93 7.61 -3.06 4.35
CA TYR A 93 8.21 -4.37 4.10
C TYR A 93 9.70 -4.34 3.74
N THR A 94 10.23 -3.16 3.44
CA THR A 94 11.67 -2.92 3.28
C THR A 94 12.35 -2.45 4.58
N SER A 95 11.64 -2.36 5.73
CA SER A 95 12.16 -1.75 6.96
C SER A 95 13.36 -2.49 7.58
N LYS A 96 13.59 -3.73 7.21
CA LYS A 96 14.75 -4.51 7.68
C LYS A 96 16.01 -4.32 6.82
N HIS A 97 15.92 -3.62 5.70
CA HIS A 97 17.05 -3.34 4.82
C HIS A 97 17.76 -2.07 5.28
N GLU A 98 19.08 -2.09 5.32
CA GLU A 98 19.90 -0.90 5.61
C GLU A 98 19.70 0.18 4.53
N ARG A 99 19.57 -0.26 3.28
CA ARG A 99 19.22 0.56 2.13
C ARG A 99 18.16 -0.16 1.31
N ALA A 100 17.06 0.50 1.06
CA ALA A 100 15.93 -0.06 0.33
C ALA A 100 15.71 0.66 -0.99
N LEU A 101 15.11 -0.05 -1.95
CA LEU A 101 14.68 0.48 -3.24
C LEU A 101 13.16 0.34 -3.35
N ILE A 102 12.48 1.45 -3.69
CA ILE A 102 11.06 1.49 -3.98
C ILE A 102 10.85 2.20 -5.31
N GLU A 103 10.19 1.53 -6.25
CA GLU A 103 9.96 2.03 -7.60
C GLU A 103 8.47 2.24 -7.86
N LEU A 104 8.12 3.35 -8.54
CA LEU A 104 6.84 3.51 -9.24
C LEU A 104 7.12 3.67 -10.73
N GLY A 105 6.52 2.84 -11.54
CA GLY A 105 6.66 2.89 -12.99
C GLY A 105 5.37 2.58 -13.73
N GLY A 106 5.44 2.71 -15.05
CA GLY A 106 4.37 2.35 -15.96
C GLY A 106 4.90 1.67 -17.20
N GLU A 107 4.19 0.66 -17.67
CA GLU A 107 4.54 -0.12 -18.87
C GLU A 107 3.29 -0.44 -19.70
N TRP A 108 3.48 -0.71 -20.98
CA TRP A 108 2.42 -1.18 -21.85
C TRP A 108 2.34 -2.70 -21.82
N HIS A 109 1.19 -3.23 -21.44
CA HIS A 109 0.95 -4.66 -21.42
C HIS A 109 -0.32 -5.01 -22.20
N GLY A 110 -0.18 -5.78 -23.30
CA GLY A 110 -1.33 -6.15 -24.12
C GLY A 110 -2.13 -4.97 -24.69
N GLY A 111 -1.49 -3.83 -24.95
CA GLY A 111 -2.14 -2.63 -25.47
C GLY A 111 -2.84 -1.76 -24.41
N LYS A 112 -2.69 -2.10 -23.12
CA LYS A 112 -3.18 -1.31 -21.99
C LYS A 112 -2.02 -0.73 -21.19
N GLN A 113 -2.19 0.46 -20.68
CA GLN A 113 -1.26 1.05 -19.72
C GLN A 113 -1.42 0.34 -18.36
N VAL A 114 -0.33 -0.17 -17.84
CA VAL A 114 -0.23 -0.81 -16.52
C VAL A 114 0.79 -0.03 -15.71
N TYR A 115 0.47 0.23 -14.47
CA TYR A 115 1.36 0.86 -13.49
C TYR A 115 1.82 -0.17 -12.47
N PHE A 116 2.95 0.06 -11.85
CA PHE A 116 3.44 -0.83 -10.79
C PHE A 116 4.13 -0.07 -9.67
N VAL A 117 4.01 -0.60 -8.46
CA VAL A 117 4.87 -0.28 -7.32
C VAL A 117 5.68 -1.53 -7.00
N ARG A 118 7.00 -1.40 -7.00
CA ARG A 118 7.96 -2.47 -6.72
C ARG A 118 8.81 -2.11 -5.52
N ASP A 119 9.12 -3.09 -4.70
CA ASP A 119 10.06 -2.99 -3.60
C ASP A 119 11.02 -4.18 -3.59
N ASP A 120 12.18 -4.00 -2.96
CA ASP A 120 13.19 -5.03 -2.74
C ASP A 120 13.11 -5.67 -1.34
N GLY A 121 11.95 -5.58 -0.67
CA GLY A 121 11.76 -5.98 0.72
C GLY A 121 11.55 -7.48 0.93
N ALA A 122 10.89 -7.83 2.05
CA ALA A 122 10.67 -9.20 2.50
C ALA A 122 9.92 -10.09 1.50
N GLY A 123 9.20 -9.50 0.55
CA GLY A 123 8.40 -10.25 -0.42
C GLY A 123 7.31 -11.10 0.23
N PHE A 124 6.85 -12.12 -0.48
CA PHE A 124 5.84 -13.06 0.02
C PHE A 124 5.87 -14.39 -0.73
N ASP A 125 5.26 -15.42 -0.14
CA ASP A 125 5.09 -16.72 -0.79
C ASP A 125 4.00 -16.62 -1.86
N SER A 126 4.37 -16.85 -3.12
CA SER A 126 3.48 -16.75 -4.29
C SER A 126 2.23 -17.66 -4.23
N ARG A 127 2.26 -18.72 -3.43
CA ARG A 127 1.09 -19.59 -3.19
C ARG A 127 -0.09 -18.87 -2.53
N TYR A 128 0.17 -17.74 -1.89
CA TYR A 128 -0.87 -16.96 -1.18
C TYR A 128 -1.25 -15.67 -1.89
N VAL A 129 -0.83 -15.47 -3.14
CA VAL A 129 -1.09 -14.24 -3.90
C VAL A 129 -2.57 -13.89 -4.01
N GLU A 130 -3.45 -14.87 -4.20
CA GLU A 130 -4.91 -14.67 -4.29
C GLU A 130 -5.52 -14.12 -2.98
N ARG A 131 -4.88 -14.38 -1.84
CA ARG A 131 -5.35 -13.92 -0.53
C ARG A 131 -4.90 -12.51 -0.18
N LEU A 132 -3.91 -11.95 -0.90
CA LEU A 132 -3.30 -10.64 -0.58
C LEU A 132 -4.32 -9.49 -0.54
N PHE A 133 -5.31 -9.53 -1.41
CA PHE A 133 -6.31 -8.47 -1.56
C PHE A 133 -7.58 -8.70 -0.72
N GLY A 134 -7.62 -9.80 0.05
CA GLY A 134 -8.70 -10.06 1.00
C GLY A 134 -8.61 -9.13 2.22
N ALA A 135 -9.77 -8.68 2.72
CA ALA A 135 -9.80 -7.92 3.97
C ALA A 135 -9.32 -8.79 5.14
N PHE A 136 -8.52 -8.19 6.04
CA PHE A 136 -7.92 -8.86 7.20
C PHE A 136 -6.93 -9.98 6.86
N GLN A 137 -6.51 -10.09 5.59
CA GLN A 137 -5.51 -11.05 5.19
C GLN A 137 -4.10 -10.49 5.42
N ARG A 138 -3.25 -11.33 6.00
CA ARG A 138 -1.85 -10.99 6.31
C ARG A 138 -0.98 -12.22 6.05
N LEU A 139 0.16 -12.02 5.39
CA LEU A 139 1.13 -13.08 5.12
C LEU A 139 2.33 -13.05 6.08
N HIS A 140 2.55 -11.92 6.75
CA HIS A 140 3.58 -11.74 7.79
C HIS A 140 2.93 -11.58 9.16
N THR A 141 3.64 -11.96 10.20
CA THR A 141 3.18 -11.86 11.59
C THR A 141 3.19 -10.41 12.09
N ASP A 142 2.39 -10.10 13.16
CA ASP A 142 2.37 -8.78 13.80
C ASP A 142 3.73 -8.33 14.33
N HIS A 143 4.56 -9.29 14.75
CA HIS A 143 5.91 -9.04 15.27
C HIS A 143 6.89 -8.68 14.16
N GLU A 144 6.69 -9.17 12.96
CA GLU A 144 7.56 -8.87 11.82
C GLU A 144 7.21 -7.52 11.18
N PHE A 145 5.93 -7.30 10.90
CA PHE A 145 5.44 -6.08 10.25
C PHE A 145 4.05 -5.73 10.76
N PRO A 146 3.87 -4.59 11.46
CA PRO A 146 2.57 -4.20 11.98
C PRO A 146 1.59 -3.82 10.86
N GLY A 147 0.27 -4.05 11.09
CA GLY A 147 -0.75 -3.62 10.14
C GLY A 147 -2.11 -4.29 10.34
N THR A 148 -3.16 -3.73 9.73
CA THR A 148 -4.56 -4.15 9.86
C THR A 148 -5.00 -5.22 8.85
N GLY A 149 -4.25 -5.40 7.75
CA GLY A 149 -4.64 -6.28 6.64
C GLY A 149 -5.77 -5.71 5.76
N ILE A 150 -6.05 -4.40 5.85
CA ILE A 150 -7.12 -3.74 5.07
C ILE A 150 -6.54 -2.96 3.88
N GLY A 151 -5.28 -2.56 3.93
CA GLY A 151 -4.67 -1.69 2.92
C GLY A 151 -4.78 -2.21 1.49
N LEU A 152 -4.43 -3.48 1.22
CA LEU A 152 -4.53 -4.06 -0.12
C LEU A 152 -5.98 -4.31 -0.56
N ALA A 153 -6.89 -4.60 0.36
CA ALA A 153 -8.32 -4.66 0.07
C ALA A 153 -8.86 -3.27 -0.35
N THR A 154 -8.35 -2.19 0.26
CA THR A 154 -8.64 -0.82 -0.14
C THR A 154 -8.12 -0.53 -1.55
N VAL A 155 -6.88 -0.91 -1.85
CA VAL A 155 -6.30 -0.80 -3.21
C VAL A 155 -7.18 -1.50 -4.23
N GLN A 156 -7.52 -2.76 -4.01
CA GLN A 156 -8.37 -3.54 -4.93
C GLN A 156 -9.72 -2.86 -5.16
N ARG A 157 -10.33 -2.34 -4.11
CA ARG A 157 -11.63 -1.67 -4.22
C ARG A 157 -11.54 -0.37 -5.01
N ILE A 158 -10.49 0.42 -4.81
CA ILE A 158 -10.26 1.66 -5.56
C ILE A 158 -10.03 1.34 -7.04
N VAL A 159 -9.15 0.39 -7.35
CA VAL A 159 -8.86 -0.03 -8.73
C VAL A 159 -10.12 -0.52 -9.43
N ARG A 160 -10.89 -1.42 -8.81
CA ARG A 160 -12.17 -1.91 -9.36
C ARG A 160 -13.20 -0.80 -9.58
N ARG A 161 -13.22 0.21 -8.73
CA ARG A 161 -14.10 1.37 -8.89
C ARG A 161 -13.77 2.21 -10.12
N HIS A 162 -12.49 2.24 -10.50
CA HIS A 162 -12.02 2.87 -11.74
C HIS A 162 -12.16 1.97 -12.97
N GLY A 163 -12.70 0.74 -12.82
CA GLY A 163 -12.87 -0.22 -13.92
C GLY A 163 -11.62 -1.03 -14.25
N GLY A 164 -10.59 -0.92 -13.42
CA GLY A 164 -9.30 -1.57 -13.62
C GLY A 164 -9.11 -2.90 -12.89
N GLU A 165 -7.90 -3.40 -12.98
CA GLU A 165 -7.45 -4.66 -12.39
C GLU A 165 -6.21 -4.44 -11.54
N VAL A 166 -6.02 -5.25 -10.48
CA VAL A 166 -4.84 -5.24 -9.62
C VAL A 166 -4.36 -6.67 -9.38
N TRP A 167 -3.05 -6.89 -9.46
CA TRP A 167 -2.40 -8.17 -9.15
C TRP A 167 -1.03 -7.94 -8.55
N ALA A 168 -0.38 -9.01 -8.08
CA ALA A 168 0.92 -8.92 -7.48
C ALA A 168 1.81 -10.09 -7.89
N GLN A 169 3.12 -9.84 -7.88
CA GLN A 169 4.17 -10.83 -8.02
C GLN A 169 5.18 -10.61 -6.89
N GLY A 170 5.73 -11.69 -6.35
CA GLY A 170 6.74 -11.59 -5.31
C GLY A 170 7.33 -12.94 -4.97
N ALA A 171 8.45 -12.92 -4.28
CA ALA A 171 9.08 -14.10 -3.71
C ALA A 171 9.71 -13.72 -2.36
N ILE A 172 9.77 -14.67 -1.44
CA ILE A 172 10.36 -14.47 -0.10
C ILE A 172 11.78 -13.92 -0.25
N GLU A 173 12.08 -12.83 0.46
CA GLU A 173 13.37 -12.13 0.48
C GLU A 173 13.84 -11.60 -0.91
N LYS A 174 12.91 -11.45 -1.85
CA LYS A 174 13.19 -10.90 -3.20
C LYS A 174 12.29 -9.74 -3.57
N GLY A 175 11.58 -9.20 -2.58
CA GLY A 175 10.65 -8.09 -2.77
C GLY A 175 9.32 -8.48 -3.40
N ALA A 176 8.53 -7.46 -3.66
CA ALA A 176 7.20 -7.56 -4.25
C ALA A 176 6.99 -6.52 -5.35
N THR A 177 6.13 -6.83 -6.30
CA THR A 177 5.64 -5.89 -7.31
C THR A 177 4.13 -5.97 -7.35
N PHE A 178 3.48 -4.84 -7.12
CA PHE A 178 2.03 -4.69 -7.22
C PHE A 178 1.71 -3.92 -8.49
N TYR A 179 0.99 -4.56 -9.39
CA TYR A 179 0.56 -4.00 -10.67
C TYR A 179 -0.88 -3.55 -10.60
N PHE A 180 -1.23 -2.48 -11.32
CA PHE A 180 -2.61 -2.04 -11.47
C PHE A 180 -2.84 -1.35 -12.82
N SER A 181 -4.05 -1.50 -13.35
CA SER A 181 -4.62 -0.68 -14.43
C SER A 181 -5.79 0.14 -13.88
N LEU A 182 -6.18 1.19 -14.57
CA LEU A 182 -7.30 2.06 -14.17
C LEU A 182 -8.14 2.40 -15.40
#